data_16903ff84680bbd3a94e0767bf11c91c
#
_entry.id   16903ff84680bbd3a94e0767bf11c91c
#
_cell.length_a   1.000
_cell.length_b   1.000
_cell.length_c   1.000
_cell.angle_alpha   90.00
_cell.angle_beta   90.00
_cell.angle_gamma   90.00
#
_symmetry.space_group_name_H-M   'P 1'
#
loop_
_entity.id
_entity.type
_entity.pdbx_description
1 polymer ?
#
loop_
_entity_poly.entity_id
_entity_poly.type
_entity_poly.pdbx_seq_one_letter_code
_entity_poly.pdbx_strand_id
1 'polypeptide(L)' 'MAVYECPGCQYRFDESQGDAHEGYPPGTSFDSLPEDFTCPDCGVRYKEDFVKVE' A
#
# COMPACT_ATOMS: atom_id res chain seq x y z
N MET A 1 -8.33 5.75 9.24
CA MET A 1 -7.08 5.09 8.92
C MET A 1 -6.47 5.73 7.68
N ALA A 2 -5.18 5.55 7.48
CA ALA A 2 -4.48 6.27 6.41
C ALA A 2 -4.65 5.61 5.05
N VAL A 3 -4.48 6.42 4.00
CA VAL A 3 -4.43 5.93 2.62
C VAL A 3 -3.07 6.32 2.04
N TYR A 4 -2.40 5.36 1.44
CA TYR A 4 -1.11 5.58 0.81
C TYR A 4 -1.23 5.34 -0.69
N GLU A 5 -0.56 6.17 -1.48
CA GLU A 5 -0.66 6.10 -2.93
C GLU A 5 0.70 5.87 -3.56
N CYS A 6 0.74 5.00 -4.56
CA CYS A 6 1.93 4.79 -5.36
C CYS A 6 2.11 5.98 -6.31
N PRO A 7 3.27 6.64 -6.27
CA PRO A 7 3.48 7.82 -7.12
C PRO A 7 3.59 7.50 -8.61
N GLY A 8 3.80 6.24 -8.95
CA GLY A 8 4.01 5.87 -10.34
C GLY A 8 2.77 5.40 -11.09
N CYS A 9 1.81 4.79 -10.40
CA CYS A 9 0.68 4.16 -11.09
C CYS A 9 -0.66 4.46 -10.44
N GLN A 10 -0.69 5.28 -9.39
CA GLN A 10 -1.91 5.67 -8.70
C GLN A 10 -2.59 4.53 -7.91
N TYR A 11 -1.90 3.43 -7.70
CA TYR A 11 -2.41 2.39 -6.81
C TYR A 11 -2.55 2.99 -5.41
N ARG A 12 -3.64 2.67 -4.73
CA ARG A 12 -3.89 3.15 -3.37
C ARG A 12 -4.03 1.99 -2.40
N PHE A 13 -3.35 2.10 -1.28
CA PHE A 13 -3.50 1.17 -0.18
C PHE A 13 -4.28 1.87 0.94
N ASP A 14 -5.52 1.45 1.14
CA ASP A 14 -6.39 1.99 2.19
C ASP A 14 -6.33 1.05 3.38
N GLU A 15 -5.80 1.53 4.50
CA GLU A 15 -5.64 0.70 5.69
C GLU A 15 -6.97 0.15 6.21
N SER A 16 -8.06 0.89 6.02
CA SER A 16 -9.36 0.44 6.50
C SER A 16 -9.93 -0.70 5.66
N GLN A 17 -9.52 -0.80 4.41
CA GLN A 17 -10.01 -1.85 3.52
C GLN A 17 -8.99 -2.96 3.31
N GLY A 18 -7.72 -2.67 3.54
CA GLY A 18 -6.65 -3.61 3.25
C GLY A 18 -6.52 -3.85 1.75
N ASP A 19 -5.98 -5.01 1.39
CA ASP A 19 -5.87 -5.41 0.00
C ASP A 19 -6.06 -6.92 -0.07
N ALA A 20 -7.29 -7.34 -0.27
CA ALA A 20 -7.62 -8.77 -0.29
C ALA A 20 -6.91 -9.49 -1.43
N HIS A 21 -6.63 -8.79 -2.52
CA HIS A 21 -5.94 -9.36 -3.66
C HIS A 21 -4.51 -9.77 -3.30
N GLU A 22 -3.88 -9.01 -2.40
CA GLU A 22 -2.53 -9.29 -1.92
C GLU A 22 -2.51 -10.02 -0.58
N GLY A 23 -3.68 -10.37 -0.06
CA GLY A 23 -3.76 -11.13 1.18
C GLY A 23 -3.74 -10.29 2.45
N TYR A 24 -3.97 -8.99 2.35
CA TYR A 24 -3.99 -8.11 3.51
C TYR A 24 -5.43 -7.83 3.92
N PRO A 25 -5.84 -8.21 5.14
CA PRO A 25 -7.22 -8.00 5.58
C PRO A 25 -7.49 -6.53 5.91
N PRO A 26 -8.78 -6.15 5.99
CA PRO A 26 -9.13 -4.81 6.46
C PRO A 26 -8.51 -4.54 7.83
N GLY A 27 -8.02 -3.34 8.03
CA GLY A 27 -7.36 -2.96 9.27
C GLY A 27 -5.86 -3.20 9.29
N THR A 28 -5.29 -3.69 8.18
CA THR A 28 -3.84 -3.85 8.06
C THR A 28 -3.19 -2.49 7.97
N SER A 29 -2.26 -2.18 8.90
CA SER A 29 -1.57 -0.91 8.82
C SER A 29 -0.45 -0.97 7.78
N PHE A 30 -0.20 0.16 7.14
CA PHE A 30 0.84 0.23 6.12
C PHE A 30 2.21 -0.09 6.72
N ASP A 31 2.43 0.32 7.97
CA ASP A 31 3.70 0.08 8.65
C ASP A 31 3.96 -1.40 8.90
N SER A 32 2.91 -2.22 8.94
CA SER A 32 3.07 -3.66 9.18
C SER A 32 3.44 -4.42 7.92
N LEU A 33 3.39 -3.78 6.76
CA LEU A 33 3.79 -4.42 5.52
C LEU A 33 5.29 -4.70 5.53
N PRO A 34 5.74 -5.76 4.84
CA PRO A 34 7.18 -6.06 4.81
C PRO A 34 7.97 -4.92 4.17
N GLU A 35 9.24 -4.80 4.57
CA GLU A 35 10.08 -3.73 4.05
C GLU A 35 10.33 -3.85 2.55
N ASP A 36 10.25 -5.06 2.03
CA ASP A 36 10.41 -5.31 0.60
C ASP A 36 9.09 -5.28 -0.16
N PHE A 37 8.04 -4.77 0.49
CA PHE A 37 6.76 -4.59 -0.18
C PHE A 37 6.91 -3.68 -1.39
N THR A 38 6.38 -4.12 -2.51
CA THR A 38 6.37 -3.33 -3.73
C THR A 38 4.94 -3.10 -4.18
N CYS A 39 4.73 -2.06 -4.99
CA CYS A 39 3.41 -1.78 -5.52
C CYS A 39 2.89 -3.01 -6.27
N PRO A 40 1.73 -3.56 -5.89
CA PRO A 40 1.21 -4.76 -6.57
C PRO A 40 0.70 -4.47 -7.98
N ASP A 41 0.57 -3.21 -8.35
CA ASP A 41 0.07 -2.83 -9.66
C ASP A 41 1.21 -2.66 -10.67
N CYS A 42 2.19 -1.81 -10.36
CA CYS A 42 3.30 -1.57 -11.27
C CYS A 42 4.57 -2.34 -10.92
N GLY A 43 4.74 -2.76 -9.68
CA GLY A 43 5.89 -3.53 -9.25
C GLY A 43 7.22 -2.78 -9.25
N VAL A 44 7.19 -1.46 -9.48
CA VAL A 44 8.41 -0.67 -9.62
C VAL A 44 8.74 0.11 -8.35
N ARG A 45 7.72 0.55 -7.62
CA ARG A 45 7.93 1.37 -6.44
C ARG A 45 7.93 0.52 -5.19
N TYR A 46 8.81 0.87 -4.25
CA TYR A 46 8.91 0.19 -2.97
C TYR A 46 8.04 0.87 -1.93
N LYS A 47 7.86 0.21 -0.78
CA LYS A 47 7.07 0.73 0.32
C LYS A 47 7.46 2.15 0.69
N GLU A 48 8.76 2.45 0.74
CA GLU A 48 9.25 3.76 1.14
C GLU A 48 8.93 4.88 0.13
N ASP A 49 8.58 4.50 -1.09
CA ASP A 49 8.25 5.48 -2.12
C ASP A 49 6.79 5.92 -2.07
N PHE A 50 5.96 5.19 -1.33
CA PHE A 50 4.55 5.52 -1.22
C PHE A 50 4.34 6.81 -0.46
N VAL A 51 3.32 7.57 -0.86
CA VAL A 51 2.98 8.86 -0.28
C VAL A 51 1.67 8.74 0.48
N LYS A 52 1.67 9.18 1.74
CA LYS A 52 0.44 9.21 2.53
C LYS A 52 -0.43 10.34 2.03
N VAL A 53 -1.63 10.03 1.57
CA VAL A 53 -2.55 11.02 1.00
C VAL A 53 -3.76 11.30 1.89
N GLU A 54 -4.00 10.44 2.88
CA GLU A 54 -5.06 10.70 3.87
C GLU A 54 -4.68 10.20 5.25
#